data_47693e970aad0db9f86bc67bb3d0d930
#
_entry.id   47693e970aad0db9f86bc67bb3d0d930
#
_cell.length_a   1.000
_cell.length_b   1.000
_cell.length_c   1.000
_cell.angle_alpha   90.00
_cell.angle_beta   90.00
_cell.angle_gamma   90.00
#
_symmetry.space_group_name_H-M   'P 1'
#
loop_
_entity.id
_entity.type
_entity.pdbx_description
1 polymer ?
#
loop_
_entity_poly.entity_id
_entity_poly.type
_entity_poly.pdbx_seq_one_letter_code
_entity_poly.pdbx_strand_id
1 'polypeptide(L)'
;MWCSGLAGLTATYGLNLNVLQAWVIWNLCNVENKMISVERILQFSDISSEAPLMIENCRPREDWPNHGTIEIDHLHVRYNPSLPMVLKGISCTLPGKKKIGIVGRTGSGKSTLIQALFRVVEPSSGRIIIDGVDIAQIGLHDLRSQLSIIPQEPTLFQGTVRTNLDPLQQHSDSEIWEVNMKIIFLLNIIVCISMSKFTDIVRTFRL
;
A
#
# COMPACT_ATOMS: atom_id res chain seq x y z
N MET A 1 47.21 -63.97 -14.36
CA MET A 1 45.94 -63.90 -13.65
C MET A 1 45.75 -62.60 -12.81
N TRP A 2 46.81 -61.87 -12.51
CA TRP A 2 46.74 -60.61 -11.74
C TRP A 2 46.33 -59.37 -12.57
N CYS A 3 46.55 -59.34 -13.87
CA CYS A 3 46.28 -58.22 -14.76
C CYS A 3 44.77 -57.97 -15.00
N SER A 4 43.97 -59.05 -15.00
CA SER A 4 42.52 -58.92 -15.24
C SER A 4 41.76 -58.28 -14.04
N GLY A 5 42.23 -58.56 -12.82
CA GLY A 5 41.65 -57.93 -11.61
C GLY A 5 41.97 -56.46 -11.51
N LEU A 6 43.19 -56.05 -11.82
CA LEU A 6 43.59 -54.63 -11.84
C LEU A 6 42.86 -53.84 -12.93
N ALA A 7 42.68 -54.43 -14.12
CA ALA A 7 41.91 -53.77 -15.19
C ALA A 7 40.41 -53.57 -14.83
N GLY A 8 39.79 -54.55 -14.16
CA GLY A 8 38.43 -54.43 -13.65
C GLY A 8 38.33 -53.36 -12.58
N LEU A 9 39.26 -53.28 -11.67
CA LEU A 9 39.32 -52.32 -10.59
C LEU A 9 39.46 -50.88 -11.13
N THR A 10 40.35 -50.63 -12.07
CA THR A 10 40.57 -49.35 -12.71
C THR A 10 39.34 -48.90 -13.49
N ALA A 11 38.67 -49.80 -14.21
CA ALA A 11 37.41 -49.48 -14.92
C ALA A 11 36.28 -49.11 -13.95
N THR A 12 36.16 -49.84 -12.84
CA THR A 12 35.12 -49.54 -11.82
C THR A 12 35.37 -48.18 -11.15
N TYR A 13 36.59 -47.86 -10.77
CA TYR A 13 36.91 -46.55 -10.20
C TYR A 13 36.73 -45.43 -11.21
N GLY A 14 37.08 -45.62 -12.48
CA GLY A 14 36.88 -44.64 -13.54
C GLY A 14 35.39 -44.29 -13.74
N LEU A 15 34.52 -45.32 -13.72
CA LEU A 15 33.06 -45.10 -13.81
C LEU A 15 32.49 -44.41 -12.58
N ASN A 16 32.93 -44.81 -11.38
CA ASN A 16 32.49 -44.17 -10.13
C ASN A 16 32.94 -42.70 -10.03
N LEU A 17 34.10 -42.35 -10.57
CA LEU A 17 34.65 -41.02 -10.57
C LEU A 17 33.74 -40.06 -11.39
N ASN A 18 33.23 -40.51 -12.54
CA ASN A 18 32.30 -39.76 -13.34
C ASN A 18 30.97 -39.48 -12.60
N VAL A 19 30.44 -40.46 -11.87
CA VAL A 19 29.22 -40.33 -11.09
C VAL A 19 29.43 -39.33 -9.94
N LEU A 20 30.54 -39.44 -9.21
CA LEU A 20 30.89 -38.50 -8.14
C LEU A 20 31.05 -37.06 -8.66
N GLN A 21 31.73 -36.91 -9.81
CA GLN A 21 31.91 -35.60 -10.44
C GLN A 21 30.56 -34.97 -10.86
N ALA A 22 29.68 -35.74 -11.48
CA ALA A 22 28.34 -35.29 -11.84
C ALA A 22 27.55 -34.87 -10.61
N TRP A 23 27.63 -35.62 -9.51
CA TRP A 23 26.96 -35.31 -8.25
C TRP A 23 27.48 -33.99 -7.61
N VAL A 24 28.81 -33.77 -7.64
CA VAL A 24 29.41 -32.52 -7.15
C VAL A 24 28.92 -31.32 -7.96
N ILE A 25 28.97 -31.44 -9.29
CA ILE A 25 28.50 -30.36 -10.18
C ILE A 25 27.01 -30.05 -9.91
N TRP A 26 26.17 -31.09 -9.80
CA TRP A 26 24.75 -30.93 -9.51
C TRP A 26 24.51 -30.22 -8.17
N ASN A 27 25.28 -30.57 -7.12
CA ASN A 27 25.18 -29.88 -5.82
C ASN A 27 25.66 -28.43 -5.90
N LEU A 28 26.71 -28.11 -6.64
CA LEU A 28 27.17 -26.74 -6.86
C LEU A 28 26.10 -25.89 -7.52
N CYS A 29 25.48 -26.36 -8.60
CA CYS A 29 24.37 -25.66 -9.25
C CYS A 29 23.16 -25.45 -8.31
N ASN A 30 22.85 -26.43 -7.46
CA ASN A 30 21.80 -26.30 -6.47
C ASN A 30 22.13 -25.25 -5.40
N VAL A 31 23.40 -25.16 -4.99
CA VAL A 31 23.84 -24.10 -4.04
C VAL A 31 23.67 -22.71 -4.66
N GLU A 32 24.12 -22.53 -5.91
CA GLU A 32 23.91 -21.24 -6.61
C GLU A 32 22.45 -20.83 -6.67
N ASN A 33 21.55 -21.75 -7.04
CA ASN A 33 20.12 -21.49 -7.07
C ASN A 33 19.54 -21.11 -5.69
N LYS A 34 20.01 -21.76 -4.63
CA LYS A 34 19.62 -21.43 -3.25
C LYS A 34 20.20 -20.11 -2.78
N MET A 35 21.40 -19.73 -3.23
CA MET A 35 22.00 -18.44 -2.92
C MET A 35 21.17 -17.27 -3.44
N ILE A 36 20.55 -17.39 -4.61
CA ILE A 36 19.62 -16.39 -5.14
C ILE A 36 18.43 -16.19 -4.19
N SER A 37 17.91 -17.27 -3.60
CA SER A 37 16.82 -17.18 -2.61
C SER A 37 17.26 -16.48 -1.32
N VAL A 38 18.47 -16.76 -0.86
CA VAL A 38 19.07 -16.08 0.32
C VAL A 38 19.27 -14.59 0.04
N GLU A 39 19.79 -14.25 -1.12
CA GLU A 39 19.96 -12.84 -1.54
C GLU A 39 18.62 -12.10 -1.54
N ARG A 40 17.55 -12.70 -2.06
CA ARG A 40 16.21 -12.11 -2.01
C ARG A 40 15.72 -11.92 -0.58
N ILE A 41 15.92 -12.91 0.29
CA ILE A 41 15.53 -12.79 1.71
C ILE A 41 16.29 -11.63 2.37
N LEU A 42 17.59 -11.50 2.13
CA LEU A 42 18.40 -10.41 2.64
C LEU A 42 17.91 -9.05 2.10
N GLN A 43 17.62 -8.95 0.81
CA GLN A 43 17.06 -7.73 0.23
C GLN A 43 15.72 -7.33 0.88
N PHE A 44 14.85 -8.31 1.16
CA PHE A 44 13.59 -8.04 1.86
C PHE A 44 13.78 -7.68 3.34
N SER A 45 14.78 -8.23 4.02
CA SER A 45 15.07 -7.88 5.41
C SER A 45 15.69 -6.49 5.56
N ASP A 46 16.29 -5.97 4.51
CA ASP A 46 16.96 -4.66 4.49
C ASP A 46 16.04 -3.50 4.04
N ILE A 47 14.74 -3.80 3.81
CA ILE A 47 13.76 -2.76 3.50
C ILE A 47 13.56 -1.88 4.72
N SER A 48 13.65 -0.56 4.53
CA SER A 48 13.41 0.42 5.58
C SER A 48 11.98 0.30 6.12
N SER A 49 11.84 0.29 7.44
CA SER A 49 10.53 0.29 8.09
C SER A 49 9.78 1.59 7.83
N GLU A 50 8.44 1.53 7.87
CA GLU A 50 7.59 2.74 7.87
C GLU A 50 7.87 3.62 9.08
N ALA A 51 7.38 4.87 9.04
CA ALA A 51 7.42 5.77 10.18
C ALA A 51 6.73 5.15 11.42
N PRO A 52 7.07 5.60 12.65
CA PRO A 52 6.52 5.04 13.87
C PRO A 52 4.99 5.12 13.91
N LEU A 53 4.36 4.06 14.40
CA LEU A 53 2.90 3.97 14.52
C LEU A 53 2.33 5.00 15.48
N MET A 54 3.04 5.27 16.58
CA MET A 54 2.65 6.24 17.62
C MET A 54 3.84 7.09 18.00
N ILE A 55 3.61 8.39 18.18
CA ILE A 55 4.61 9.36 18.65
C ILE A 55 4.02 10.02 19.91
N GLU A 56 4.48 9.64 21.09
CA GLU A 56 3.89 10.07 22.37
C GLU A 56 3.91 11.60 22.56
N ASN A 57 4.94 12.27 22.07
CA ASN A 57 5.13 13.71 22.23
C ASN A 57 4.34 14.56 21.21
N CYS A 58 3.76 13.96 20.18
CA CYS A 58 3.09 14.64 19.06
C CYS A 58 1.72 14.05 18.77
N ARG A 59 0.99 13.61 19.80
CA ARG A 59 -0.38 13.15 19.63
C ARG A 59 -1.31 14.31 19.37
N PRO A 60 -2.17 14.25 18.33
CA PRO A 60 -3.22 15.22 18.15
C PRO A 60 -4.24 15.13 19.29
N ARG A 61 -5.07 16.15 19.43
CA ARG A 61 -6.19 16.13 20.41
C ARG A 61 -7.19 15.04 20.04
N GLU A 62 -7.95 14.54 21.02
CA GLU A 62 -8.93 13.45 20.82
C GLU A 62 -10.02 13.81 19.80
N ASP A 63 -10.37 15.09 19.68
CA ASP A 63 -11.37 15.64 18.76
C ASP A 63 -10.80 16.04 17.38
N TRP A 64 -9.52 15.80 17.13
CA TRP A 64 -8.88 16.02 15.83
C TRP A 64 -9.22 14.89 14.83
N PRO A 65 -9.55 15.20 13.55
CA PRO A 65 -9.76 16.52 12.94
C PRO A 65 -11.17 17.08 13.21
N ASN A 66 -11.27 18.36 13.56
CA ASN A 66 -12.52 19.01 13.96
C ASN A 66 -13.29 19.58 12.76
N HIS A 67 -12.58 20.25 11.86
CA HIS A 67 -13.13 20.86 10.65
C HIS A 67 -12.83 20.04 9.39
N GLY A 68 -11.72 19.32 9.37
CA GLY A 68 -11.26 18.52 8.22
C GLY A 68 -10.74 19.41 7.08
N THR A 69 -10.18 20.58 7.39
CA THR A 69 -9.50 21.43 6.39
C THR A 69 -8.13 20.86 6.08
N ILE A 70 -7.83 20.64 4.80
CA ILE A 70 -6.54 20.10 4.36
C ILE A 70 -5.81 21.19 3.56
N GLU A 71 -4.61 21.50 4.01
CA GLU A 71 -3.71 22.43 3.32
C GLU A 71 -2.52 21.65 2.77
N ILE A 72 -2.30 21.76 1.48
CA ILE A 72 -1.20 21.14 0.78
C ILE A 72 -0.27 22.26 0.33
N ASP A 73 1.00 22.18 0.74
CA ASP A 73 1.99 23.20 0.48
C ASP A 73 3.18 22.61 -0.29
N HIS A 74 3.34 23.01 -1.57
CA HIS A 74 4.42 22.60 -2.47
C HIS A 74 4.73 21.10 -2.46
N LEU A 75 3.70 20.25 -2.47
CA LEU A 75 3.81 18.82 -2.34
C LEU A 75 4.49 18.16 -3.55
N HIS A 76 5.62 17.53 -3.32
CA HIS A 76 6.33 16.71 -4.31
C HIS A 76 6.36 15.26 -3.85
N VAL A 77 5.94 14.35 -4.72
CA VAL A 77 5.91 12.92 -4.42
C VAL A 77 6.53 12.11 -5.54
N ARG A 78 7.35 11.14 -5.17
CA ARG A 78 7.89 10.09 -6.03
C ARG A 78 7.89 8.75 -5.27
N TYR A 79 7.74 7.66 -5.99
CA TYR A 79 7.71 6.32 -5.39
C TYR A 79 9.11 5.80 -5.01
N ASN A 80 10.13 6.21 -5.76
CA ASN A 80 11.50 5.81 -5.52
C ASN A 80 12.43 6.98 -5.89
N PRO A 81 13.55 7.19 -5.20
CA PRO A 81 14.55 8.20 -5.54
C PRO A 81 15.04 8.16 -7.00
N SER A 82 15.05 6.99 -7.62
CA SER A 82 15.44 6.79 -9.02
C SER A 82 14.34 7.09 -10.04
N LEU A 83 13.07 7.22 -9.61
CA LEU A 83 11.94 7.45 -10.49
C LEU A 83 11.59 8.94 -10.61
N PRO A 84 10.97 9.35 -11.73
CA PRO A 84 10.53 10.73 -11.91
C PRO A 84 9.46 11.14 -10.89
N MET A 85 9.38 12.44 -10.61
CA MET A 85 8.34 13.02 -9.77
C MET A 85 6.95 12.79 -10.37
N VAL A 86 6.04 12.23 -9.58
CA VAL A 86 4.64 12.04 -9.94
C VAL A 86 3.81 13.27 -9.59
N LEU A 87 3.99 13.81 -8.38
CA LEU A 87 3.42 15.11 -7.99
C LEU A 87 4.53 16.15 -8.02
N LYS A 88 4.27 17.28 -8.67
CA LYS A 88 5.27 18.31 -8.97
C LYS A 88 4.90 19.66 -8.36
N GLY A 89 4.93 19.75 -7.03
CA GLY A 89 4.70 21.01 -6.33
C GLY A 89 3.24 21.43 -6.28
N ILE A 90 2.36 20.53 -5.86
CA ILE A 90 0.95 20.84 -5.69
C ILE A 90 0.76 21.69 -4.44
N SER A 91 0.08 22.83 -4.60
CA SER A 91 -0.34 23.69 -3.50
C SER A 91 -1.81 24.00 -3.62
N CYS A 92 -2.60 23.61 -2.64
CA CYS A 92 -4.04 23.89 -2.59
C CYS A 92 -4.58 23.77 -1.17
N THR A 93 -5.68 24.46 -0.92
CA THR A 93 -6.44 24.34 0.33
C THR A 93 -7.80 23.72 0.06
N LEU A 94 -8.09 22.61 0.70
CA LEU A 94 -9.34 21.88 0.62
C LEU A 94 -10.16 22.24 1.85
N PRO A 95 -11.28 22.97 1.69
CA PRO A 95 -12.11 23.39 2.82
C PRO A 95 -12.81 22.18 3.47
N GLY A 96 -12.80 22.16 4.79
CA GLY A 96 -13.46 21.11 5.57
C GLY A 96 -14.97 21.04 5.37
N LYS A 97 -15.57 19.91 5.72
CA LYS A 97 -17.03 19.64 5.66
C LYS A 97 -17.65 19.82 4.27
N LYS A 98 -16.86 19.84 3.21
CA LYS A 98 -17.32 19.94 1.81
C LYS A 98 -16.94 18.72 1.00
N LYS A 99 -17.75 18.41 -0.02
CA LYS A 99 -17.42 17.40 -1.02
C LYS A 99 -16.55 18.03 -2.09
N ILE A 100 -15.38 17.43 -2.33
CA ILE A 100 -14.38 17.96 -3.27
C ILE A 100 -14.15 16.92 -4.34
N GLY A 101 -14.27 17.34 -5.61
CA GLY A 101 -13.95 16.48 -6.75
C GLY A 101 -12.56 16.76 -7.29
N ILE A 102 -11.72 15.73 -7.41
CA ILE A 102 -10.41 15.82 -8.05
C ILE A 102 -10.51 15.18 -9.43
N VAL A 103 -10.31 15.99 -10.47
CA VAL A 103 -10.43 15.57 -11.86
C VAL A 103 -9.05 15.60 -12.53
N GLY A 104 -8.75 14.60 -13.33
CA GLY A 104 -7.51 14.51 -14.06
C GLY A 104 -7.45 13.26 -14.93
N ARG A 105 -6.55 13.24 -15.92
CA ARG A 105 -6.33 12.09 -16.80
C ARG A 105 -5.81 10.88 -16.01
N THR A 106 -5.93 9.69 -16.58
CA THR A 106 -5.28 8.49 -16.04
C THR A 106 -3.76 8.73 -15.96
N GLY A 107 -3.14 8.39 -14.84
CA GLY A 107 -1.72 8.64 -14.61
C GLY A 107 -1.35 10.07 -14.13
N SER A 108 -2.33 10.98 -13.91
CA SER A 108 -2.07 12.34 -13.43
C SER A 108 -1.73 12.45 -11.94
N GLY A 109 -1.61 11.34 -11.20
CA GLY A 109 -1.23 11.36 -9.79
C GLY A 109 -2.38 11.44 -8.79
N LYS A 110 -3.66 11.30 -9.21
CA LYS A 110 -4.82 11.33 -8.28
C LYS A 110 -4.71 10.31 -7.14
N SER A 111 -4.40 9.07 -7.48
CA SER A 111 -4.20 8.00 -6.50
C SER A 111 -2.96 8.23 -5.64
N THR A 112 -1.91 8.83 -6.21
CA THR A 112 -0.69 9.18 -5.49
C THR A 112 -0.95 10.26 -4.43
N LEU A 113 -1.86 11.20 -4.69
CA LEU A 113 -2.25 12.20 -3.71
C LEU A 113 -2.95 11.54 -2.49
N ILE A 114 -3.83 10.58 -2.74
CA ILE A 114 -4.46 9.81 -1.66
C ILE A 114 -3.42 9.02 -0.86
N GLN A 115 -2.48 8.35 -1.55
CA GLN A 115 -1.40 7.61 -0.89
C GLN A 115 -0.49 8.51 -0.05
N ALA A 116 -0.22 9.73 -0.51
CA ALA A 116 0.52 10.71 0.27
C ALA A 116 -0.28 11.19 1.50
N LEU A 117 -1.59 11.37 1.39
CA LEU A 117 -2.45 11.76 2.50
C LEU A 117 -2.47 10.67 3.60
N PHE A 118 -2.48 9.39 3.24
CA PHE A 118 -2.38 8.26 4.16
C PHE A 118 -0.94 7.94 4.59
N ARG A 119 0.04 8.69 4.10
CA ARG A 119 1.47 8.42 4.30
C ARG A 119 1.87 6.98 3.96
N VAL A 120 1.28 6.42 2.91
CA VAL A 120 1.74 5.16 2.29
C VAL A 120 2.99 5.44 1.46
N VAL A 121 3.03 6.63 0.84
CA VAL A 121 4.20 7.17 0.16
C VAL A 121 4.55 8.49 0.82
N GLU A 122 5.74 8.57 1.39
CA GLU A 122 6.21 9.79 2.05
C GLU A 122 6.56 10.87 1.00
N PRO A 123 6.16 12.14 1.24
CA PRO A 123 6.52 13.24 0.37
C PRO A 123 8.04 13.41 0.26
N SER A 124 8.53 13.69 -0.95
CA SER A 124 9.95 14.02 -1.16
C SER A 124 10.26 15.44 -0.69
N SER A 125 9.30 16.35 -0.80
CA SER A 125 9.34 17.71 -0.25
C SER A 125 7.92 18.28 -0.20
N GLY A 126 7.75 19.39 0.51
CA GLY A 126 6.45 19.96 0.83
C GLY A 126 5.83 19.31 2.07
N ARG A 127 4.59 19.71 2.38
CA ARG A 127 3.89 19.23 3.58
C ARG A 127 2.39 19.18 3.34
N ILE A 128 1.73 18.37 4.14
CA ILE A 128 0.26 18.29 4.20
C ILE A 128 -0.14 18.60 5.65
N ILE A 129 -1.02 19.55 5.81
CA ILE A 129 -1.50 20.01 7.12
C ILE A 129 -3.00 19.74 7.17
N ILE A 130 -3.48 19.10 8.24
CA ILE A 130 -4.90 18.85 8.50
C ILE A 130 -5.28 19.58 9.78
N ASP A 131 -6.20 20.53 9.68
CA ASP A 131 -6.65 21.38 10.79
C ASP A 131 -5.48 21.96 11.61
N GLY A 132 -4.44 22.45 10.92
CA GLY A 132 -3.25 23.06 11.52
C GLY A 132 -2.19 22.08 12.03
N VAL A 133 -2.40 20.78 11.91
CA VAL A 133 -1.44 19.75 12.30
C VAL A 133 -0.76 19.16 11.07
N ASP A 134 0.57 19.20 11.03
CA ASP A 134 1.35 18.56 9.98
C ASP A 134 1.31 17.03 10.15
N ILE A 135 0.79 16.34 9.14
CA ILE A 135 0.65 14.88 9.20
C ILE A 135 1.98 14.15 9.29
N ALA A 136 3.10 14.77 8.89
CA ALA A 136 4.42 14.17 8.98
C ALA A 136 4.91 14.03 10.44
N GLN A 137 4.38 14.83 11.36
CA GLN A 137 4.82 14.88 12.77
C GLN A 137 4.02 13.95 13.67
N ILE A 138 2.86 13.44 13.23
CA ILE A 138 2.02 12.53 14.01
C ILE A 138 2.28 11.07 13.68
N GLY A 139 1.89 10.17 14.61
CA GLY A 139 2.00 8.72 14.41
C GLY A 139 1.07 8.23 13.30
N LEU A 140 1.50 7.18 12.58
CA LEU A 140 0.70 6.62 11.47
C LEU A 140 -0.64 6.08 11.95
N HIS A 141 -0.71 5.53 13.16
CA HIS A 141 -1.95 5.01 13.73
C HIS A 141 -2.94 6.14 14.01
N ASP A 142 -2.48 7.23 14.63
CA ASP A 142 -3.31 8.39 14.96
C ASP A 142 -3.85 9.07 13.68
N LEU A 143 -3.04 9.12 12.60
CA LEU A 143 -3.47 9.64 11.31
C LEU A 143 -4.49 8.73 10.63
N ARG A 144 -4.12 7.45 10.43
CA ARG A 144 -4.91 6.50 9.63
C ARG A 144 -6.23 6.10 10.30
N SER A 145 -6.35 6.18 11.63
CA SER A 145 -7.60 5.94 12.34
C SER A 145 -8.65 7.02 12.08
N GLN A 146 -8.23 8.23 11.73
CA GLN A 146 -9.13 9.36 11.46
C GLN A 146 -9.50 9.50 9.98
N LEU A 147 -8.84 8.75 9.10
CA LEU A 147 -9.08 8.78 7.66
C LEU A 147 -9.73 7.48 7.20
N SER A 148 -10.72 7.60 6.33
CA SER A 148 -11.36 6.42 5.70
C SER A 148 -11.22 6.49 4.19
N ILE A 149 -11.01 5.35 3.56
CA ILE A 149 -10.88 5.21 2.11
C ILE A 149 -11.81 4.12 1.59
N ILE A 150 -12.45 4.38 0.47
CA ILE A 150 -13.14 3.37 -0.32
C ILE A 150 -12.25 3.06 -1.52
N PRO A 151 -11.62 1.88 -1.58
CA PRO A 151 -10.74 1.52 -2.69
C PRO A 151 -11.54 1.31 -3.98
N GLN A 152 -10.89 1.50 -5.12
CA GLN A 152 -11.52 1.31 -6.43
C GLN A 152 -11.88 -0.17 -6.68
N GLU A 153 -11.06 -1.09 -6.20
CA GLU A 153 -11.29 -2.53 -6.22
C GLU A 153 -11.37 -3.05 -4.78
N PRO A 154 -12.58 -3.25 -4.24
CA PRO A 154 -12.73 -3.79 -2.90
C PRO A 154 -12.32 -5.25 -2.87
N THR A 155 -11.41 -5.60 -1.96
CA THR A 155 -11.02 -6.99 -1.73
C THR A 155 -12.01 -7.61 -0.75
N LEU A 156 -12.74 -8.64 -1.22
CA LEU A 156 -13.62 -9.41 -0.37
C LEU A 156 -12.89 -10.67 0.12
N PHE A 157 -12.96 -10.93 1.42
CA PHE A 157 -12.46 -12.15 2.02
C PHE A 157 -13.48 -13.29 1.86
N GLN A 158 -12.99 -14.51 1.74
CA GLN A 158 -13.84 -15.69 1.72
C GLN A 158 -14.57 -15.82 3.05
N GLY A 159 -15.90 -15.79 3.02
CA GLY A 159 -16.74 -15.83 4.21
C GLY A 159 -18.12 -15.22 3.99
N THR A 160 -18.78 -14.85 5.06
CA THR A 160 -20.10 -14.22 5.03
C THR A 160 -20.01 -12.71 4.80
N VAL A 161 -21.11 -12.07 4.44
CA VAL A 161 -21.19 -10.61 4.35
C VAL A 161 -20.83 -9.97 5.67
N ARG A 162 -21.30 -10.54 6.79
CA ARG A 162 -20.99 -10.07 8.14
C ARG A 162 -19.49 -10.06 8.42
N THR A 163 -18.78 -11.15 8.12
CA THR A 163 -17.33 -11.24 8.36
C THR A 163 -16.51 -10.29 7.49
N ASN A 164 -17.06 -9.87 6.34
CA ASN A 164 -16.45 -8.86 5.49
C ASN A 164 -16.72 -7.44 5.97
N LEU A 165 -17.88 -7.17 6.59
CA LEU A 165 -18.23 -5.85 7.13
C LEU A 165 -17.58 -5.59 8.48
N ASP A 166 -17.49 -6.59 9.32
CA ASP A 166 -16.90 -6.49 10.67
C ASP A 166 -15.99 -7.70 10.94
N PRO A 167 -14.76 -7.70 10.38
CA PRO A 167 -13.81 -8.81 10.56
C PRO A 167 -13.35 -8.96 12.01
N LEU A 168 -13.37 -7.91 12.80
CA LEU A 168 -12.95 -7.91 14.21
C LEU A 168 -14.10 -8.18 15.20
N GLN A 169 -15.33 -8.32 14.71
CA GLN A 169 -16.54 -8.57 15.49
C GLN A 169 -16.77 -7.56 16.64
N GLN A 170 -16.52 -6.29 16.35
CA GLN A 170 -16.62 -5.20 17.30
C GLN A 170 -18.03 -4.59 17.38
N HIS A 171 -18.89 -4.88 16.38
CA HIS A 171 -20.22 -4.29 16.26
C HIS A 171 -21.34 -5.34 16.33
N SER A 172 -22.46 -4.94 16.87
CA SER A 172 -23.67 -5.76 16.91
C SER A 172 -24.36 -5.83 15.53
N ASP A 173 -25.16 -6.87 15.30
CA ASP A 173 -25.91 -7.01 14.05
C ASP A 173 -26.86 -5.84 13.79
N SER A 174 -27.46 -5.30 14.83
CA SER A 174 -28.36 -4.14 14.73
C SER A 174 -27.66 -2.90 14.23
N GLU A 175 -26.45 -2.61 14.71
CA GLU A 175 -25.64 -1.48 14.26
C GLU A 175 -25.21 -1.63 12.81
N ILE A 176 -24.75 -2.83 12.43
CA ILE A 176 -24.34 -3.13 11.04
C ILE A 176 -25.53 -2.94 10.08
N TRP A 177 -26.72 -3.43 10.44
CA TRP A 177 -27.92 -3.26 9.62
C TRP A 177 -28.38 -1.82 9.54
N GLU A 178 -28.30 -1.05 10.61
CA GLU A 178 -28.64 0.37 10.63
C GLU A 178 -27.75 1.16 9.65
N VAL A 179 -26.46 0.91 9.68
CA VAL A 179 -25.49 1.54 8.75
C VAL A 179 -25.78 1.14 7.30
N ASN A 180 -26.04 -0.15 7.03
CA ASN A 180 -26.38 -0.62 5.70
C ASN A 180 -27.66 0.04 5.16
N MET A 181 -28.69 0.14 5.98
CA MET A 181 -29.95 0.81 5.59
C MET A 181 -29.72 2.30 5.27
N LYS A 182 -28.91 3.00 6.06
CA LYS A 182 -28.53 4.40 5.79
C LYS A 182 -27.75 4.53 4.46
N ILE A 183 -26.83 3.62 4.17
CA ILE A 183 -26.06 3.62 2.92
C ILE A 183 -26.97 3.37 1.72
N ILE A 184 -27.86 2.38 1.78
CA ILE A 184 -28.82 2.08 0.71
C ILE A 184 -29.74 3.27 0.45
N PHE A 185 -30.22 3.92 1.51
CA PHE A 185 -31.05 5.11 1.40
C PHE A 185 -30.30 6.28 0.73
N LEU A 186 -29.03 6.52 1.14
CA LEU A 186 -28.17 7.52 0.53
C LEU A 186 -27.86 7.22 -0.94
N LEU A 187 -27.59 5.95 -1.29
CA LEU A 187 -27.37 5.54 -2.66
C LEU A 187 -28.60 5.79 -3.54
N ASN A 188 -29.81 5.48 -3.06
CA ASN A 188 -31.05 5.78 -3.77
C ASN A 188 -31.25 7.28 -3.99
N ILE A 189 -30.91 8.12 -3.01
CA ILE A 189 -30.96 9.58 -3.14
C ILE A 189 -29.90 10.07 -4.15
N ILE A 190 -28.69 9.52 -4.12
CA ILE A 190 -27.62 9.89 -5.07
C ILE A 190 -28.00 9.51 -6.50
N VAL A 191 -28.59 8.33 -6.71
CA VAL A 191 -29.08 7.91 -8.04
C VAL A 191 -30.20 8.85 -8.52
N CYS A 192 -31.13 9.24 -7.68
CA CYS A 192 -32.18 10.22 -8.04
C CYS A 192 -31.62 11.62 -8.34
N ILE A 193 -30.57 12.07 -7.62
CA ILE A 193 -29.97 13.38 -7.83
C ILE A 193 -29.03 13.36 -9.06
N SER A 194 -28.36 12.24 -9.33
CA SER A 194 -27.45 12.10 -10.48
C SER A 194 -28.17 12.19 -11.83
N MET A 195 -29.47 11.90 -11.89
CA MET A 195 -30.24 12.10 -13.12
C MET A 195 -30.66 13.55 -13.37
N SER A 196 -30.58 14.44 -12.38
CA SER A 196 -31.06 15.82 -12.54
C SER A 196 -29.99 16.92 -12.51
N LYS A 197 -28.72 16.63 -12.13
CA LYS A 197 -27.69 17.69 -11.97
C LYS A 197 -26.27 17.23 -12.33
N PHE A 198 -26.10 16.61 -13.50
CA PHE A 198 -24.74 16.30 -13.99
C PHE A 198 -24.02 17.49 -14.65
N THR A 199 -24.67 18.64 -14.78
CA THR A 199 -24.16 19.81 -15.48
C THR A 199 -23.41 20.83 -14.63
N ASP A 200 -23.50 20.82 -13.29
CA ASP A 200 -22.96 21.88 -12.45
C ASP A 200 -21.71 21.56 -11.62
N ILE A 201 -21.18 20.33 -11.70
CA ILE A 201 -20.02 19.92 -10.87
C ILE A 201 -18.67 19.94 -11.63
N VAL A 202 -18.67 20.29 -12.91
CA VAL A 202 -17.43 20.40 -13.69
C VAL A 202 -16.88 21.83 -13.65
N ARG A 203 -16.67 22.38 -12.47
CA ARG A 203 -15.86 23.59 -12.32
C ARG A 203 -14.86 23.43 -11.19
N THR A 204 -13.60 23.50 -11.60
CA THR A 204 -12.42 23.81 -10.79
C THR A 204 -11.61 22.61 -10.32
N PHE A 205 -10.66 22.25 -11.10
CA PHE A 205 -9.23 21.99 -10.87
C PHE A 205 -8.68 21.21 -12.07
N ARG A 206 -8.06 21.95 -13.02
CA ARG A 206 -7.12 21.34 -13.98
C ARG A 206 -5.78 21.17 -13.27
N LEU A 207 -5.39 19.96 -13.04
CA LEU A 207 -3.99 19.60 -12.77
C LEU A 207 -3.23 19.48 -14.08
#